data_95a0ffa442efeff460592764ad3957b4
#
_entry.id   95a0ffa442efeff460592764ad3957b4
#
_cell.length_a   1.000
_cell.length_b   1.000
_cell.length_c   1.000
_cell.angle_alpha   90.00
_cell.angle_beta   90.00
_cell.angle_gamma   90.00
#
_symmetry.space_group_name_H-M   'P 1'
#
loop_
_entity.id
_entity.type
_entity.pdbx_description
1 polymer ?
#
loop_
_entity_poly.entity_id
_entity_poly.type
_entity_poly.pdbx_seq_one_letter_code
_entity_poly.pdbx_strand_id
1 'polypeptide(L)'
;MTVDWLYNQIGETFSFLQGSDILFFISALLPSAIIITLMAVNAIVMVYAEMKVSAFMQDRMGPMGQGPGLHAGKFGILQPIADPIKLLLKEDTIPTVADKPLFVLAPFIIFVGAVIGFLAVPFNQDLIVVDLNIGIFYIMA
;
A
#
# COMPACT_ATOMS: atom_id res chain seq x y z
N MET A 1 13.55 13.28 -2.39
CA MET A 1 12.47 13.89 -3.19
C MET A 1 11.43 14.36 -2.19
N THR A 2 11.54 15.63 -1.79
CA THR A 2 10.61 16.24 -0.84
C THR A 2 9.40 16.80 -1.59
N VAL A 3 8.29 16.97 -0.89
CA VAL A 3 7.08 17.61 -1.44
C VAL A 3 7.41 18.99 -2.02
N ASP A 4 8.27 19.76 -1.34
CA ASP A 4 8.70 21.08 -1.79
C ASP A 4 9.50 21.04 -3.09
N TRP A 5 10.36 20.03 -3.27
CA TRP A 5 11.11 19.85 -4.52
C TRP A 5 10.15 19.55 -5.69
N LEU A 6 9.18 18.65 -5.47
CA LEU A 6 8.15 18.34 -6.47
C LEU A 6 7.26 19.55 -6.76
N TYR A 7 6.86 20.28 -5.73
CA TYR A 7 6.07 21.50 -5.88
C TYR A 7 6.78 22.50 -6.80
N ASN A 8 8.08 22.73 -6.58
CA ASN A 8 8.85 23.64 -7.42
C ASN A 8 9.01 23.13 -8.85
N GLN A 9 9.34 21.85 -9.04
CA GLN A 9 9.53 21.25 -10.37
C GLN A 9 8.24 21.25 -11.21
N ILE A 10 7.11 20.89 -10.62
CA ILE A 10 5.82 20.90 -11.30
C ILE A 10 5.39 22.34 -11.55
N GLY A 11 5.64 23.24 -10.58
CA GLY A 11 5.34 24.67 -10.71
C GLY A 11 6.14 25.36 -11.83
N GLU A 12 7.40 25.00 -12.02
CA GLU A 12 8.21 25.50 -13.14
C GLU A 12 7.69 25.00 -14.49
N THR A 13 7.25 23.72 -14.54
CA THR A 13 6.72 23.11 -15.77
C THR A 13 5.34 23.65 -16.14
N PHE A 14 4.50 23.89 -15.13
CA PHE A 14 3.13 24.38 -15.28
C PHE A 14 2.93 25.68 -14.52
N SER A 15 3.53 26.76 -15.03
CA SER A 15 3.55 28.08 -14.36
C SER A 15 2.16 28.64 -14.02
N PHE A 16 1.12 28.24 -14.75
CA PHE A 16 -0.26 28.66 -14.48
C PHE A 16 -0.86 28.06 -13.19
N LEU A 17 -0.26 26.96 -12.66
CA LEU A 17 -0.67 26.32 -11.41
C LEU A 17 0.12 26.83 -10.19
N GLN A 18 1.16 27.61 -10.44
CA GLN A 18 2.04 28.10 -9.38
C GLN A 18 1.28 28.94 -8.37
N GLY A 19 1.33 28.60 -7.07
CA GLY A 19 0.56 29.24 -6.01
C GLY A 19 -0.88 28.72 -5.83
N SER A 20 -1.29 27.69 -6.59
CA SER A 20 -2.60 27.06 -6.38
C SER A 20 -2.55 25.93 -5.36
N ASP A 21 -3.62 25.78 -4.56
CA ASP A 21 -3.79 24.65 -3.63
C ASP A 21 -3.73 23.30 -4.36
N ILE A 22 -4.15 23.27 -5.63
CA ILE A 22 -4.14 22.08 -6.49
C ILE A 22 -2.71 21.58 -6.69
N LEU A 23 -1.76 22.47 -6.94
CA LEU A 23 -0.36 22.09 -7.11
C LEU A 23 0.21 21.48 -5.83
N PHE A 24 -0.14 22.03 -4.67
CA PHE A 24 0.27 21.48 -3.39
C PHE A 24 -0.30 20.08 -3.19
N PHE A 25 -1.58 19.84 -3.47
CA PHE A 25 -2.18 18.51 -3.39
C PHE A 25 -1.53 17.50 -4.32
N ILE A 26 -1.24 17.87 -5.57
CA ILE A 26 -0.57 16.96 -6.53
C ILE A 26 0.84 16.61 -6.05
N SER A 27 1.61 17.58 -5.58
CA SER A 27 2.99 17.37 -5.11
C SER A 27 3.06 16.52 -3.83
N ALA A 28 2.02 16.52 -3.00
CA ALA A 28 1.91 15.65 -1.83
C ALA A 28 1.38 14.25 -2.19
N LEU A 29 0.44 14.17 -3.13
CA LEU A 29 -0.21 12.93 -3.52
C LEU A 29 0.72 11.98 -4.29
N LEU A 30 1.59 12.54 -5.12
CA LEU A 30 2.50 11.75 -5.97
C LEU A 30 3.52 10.93 -5.16
N PRO A 31 4.30 11.48 -4.20
CA PRO A 31 5.19 10.69 -3.37
C PRO A 31 4.44 9.73 -2.44
N SER A 32 3.25 10.11 -1.96
CA SER A 32 2.41 9.21 -1.18
C SER A 32 1.96 7.99 -1.99
N ALA A 33 1.57 8.19 -3.25
CA ALA A 33 1.21 7.11 -4.17
C ALA A 33 2.40 6.18 -4.46
N ILE A 34 3.62 6.71 -4.58
CA ILE A 34 4.84 5.91 -4.75
C ILE A 34 5.06 5.02 -3.52
N ILE A 35 4.94 5.55 -2.32
CA ILE A 35 5.10 4.79 -1.08
C ILE A 35 4.05 3.69 -0.98
N ILE A 36 2.78 4.00 -1.23
CA ILE A 36 1.70 3.01 -1.22
C ILE A 36 1.98 1.89 -2.22
N THR A 37 2.46 2.23 -3.42
CA THR A 37 2.82 1.25 -4.45
C THR A 37 3.99 0.36 -3.99
N LEU A 38 5.03 0.94 -3.39
CA LEU A 38 6.15 0.18 -2.83
C LEU A 38 5.69 -0.77 -1.71
N MET A 39 4.81 -0.30 -0.83
CA MET A 39 4.23 -1.13 0.23
C MET A 39 3.42 -2.30 -0.36
N ALA A 40 2.60 -2.04 -1.38
CA ALA A 40 1.78 -3.06 -2.03
C ALA A 40 2.66 -4.12 -2.72
N VAL A 41 3.69 -3.70 -3.44
CA VAL A 41 4.65 -4.63 -4.08
C VAL A 41 5.38 -5.47 -3.04
N ASN A 42 5.87 -4.84 -1.96
CA ASN A 42 6.53 -5.56 -0.87
C ASN A 42 5.58 -6.57 -0.20
N ALA A 43 4.33 -6.19 0.03
CA ALA A 43 3.32 -7.09 0.59
C ALA A 43 3.10 -8.32 -0.29
N ILE A 44 3.00 -8.16 -1.62
CA ILE A 44 2.86 -9.28 -2.57
C ILE A 44 4.05 -10.24 -2.46
N VAL A 45 5.28 -9.71 -2.40
CA VAL A 45 6.50 -10.51 -2.29
C VAL A 45 6.54 -11.26 -0.95
N MET A 46 6.21 -10.58 0.15
CA MET A 46 6.24 -11.17 1.49
C MET A 46 5.16 -12.25 1.67
N VAL A 47 3.94 -12.02 1.19
CA VAL A 47 2.86 -13.02 1.21
C VAL A 47 3.25 -14.26 0.39
N TYR A 48 3.86 -14.06 -0.78
CA TYR A 48 4.36 -15.17 -1.58
C TYR A 48 5.44 -15.98 -0.84
N ALA A 49 6.40 -15.30 -0.23
CA ALA A 49 7.45 -15.93 0.55
C ALA A 49 6.87 -16.70 1.75
N GLU A 50 5.92 -16.13 2.48
CA GLU A 50 5.21 -16.77 3.58
C GLU A 50 4.50 -18.05 3.13
N MET A 51 3.75 -18.02 2.03
CA MET A 51 3.09 -19.19 1.46
C MET A 51 4.09 -20.29 1.10
N LYS A 52 5.25 -19.97 0.53
CA LYS A 52 6.29 -20.93 0.17
C LYS A 52 6.99 -21.53 1.38
N VAL A 53 7.37 -20.67 2.33
CA VAL A 53 8.07 -21.11 3.55
C VAL A 53 7.13 -21.99 4.41
N SER A 54 5.89 -21.58 4.60
CA SER A 54 4.89 -22.37 5.33
C SER A 54 4.63 -23.72 4.68
N ALA A 55 4.55 -23.76 3.36
CA ALA A 55 4.39 -25.00 2.61
C ALA A 55 5.61 -25.93 2.77
N PHE A 56 6.81 -25.38 2.70
CA PHE A 56 8.05 -26.12 2.92
C PHE A 56 8.09 -26.71 4.33
N MET A 57 7.74 -25.93 5.35
CA MET A 57 7.69 -26.42 6.75
C MET A 57 6.65 -27.53 6.97
N GLN A 58 5.59 -27.56 6.16
CA GLN A 58 4.52 -28.55 6.21
C GLN A 58 4.69 -29.70 5.21
N ASP A 59 5.85 -29.79 4.59
CA ASP A 59 6.18 -30.81 3.57
C ASP A 59 5.16 -30.87 2.42
N ARG A 60 4.74 -29.72 1.92
CA ARG A 60 3.83 -29.59 0.78
C ARG A 60 4.36 -28.60 -0.26
N MET A 61 3.87 -28.70 -1.49
CA MET A 61 4.41 -27.94 -2.63
C MET A 61 4.12 -26.43 -2.60
N GLY A 62 3.14 -25.97 -1.82
CA GLY A 62 2.75 -24.56 -1.79
C GLY A 62 2.06 -24.08 -3.08
N PRO A 63 2.06 -22.77 -3.35
CA PRO A 63 1.41 -22.23 -4.54
C PRO A 63 2.13 -22.69 -5.82
N MET A 64 1.67 -23.79 -6.37
CA MET A 64 2.06 -24.38 -7.65
C MET A 64 0.81 -24.99 -8.24
N GLY A 65 -0.01 -24.17 -8.94
CA GLY A 65 -1.27 -24.63 -9.50
C GLY A 65 -1.11 -25.30 -10.85
N GLN A 66 -1.76 -26.45 -11.03
CA GLN A 66 -2.09 -26.99 -12.34
C GLN A 66 -3.54 -26.58 -12.66
N GLY A 67 -3.77 -25.94 -13.79
CA GLY A 67 -5.10 -25.57 -14.21
C GLY A 67 -5.20 -24.15 -14.78
N PRO A 68 -6.38 -23.75 -15.28
CA PRO A 68 -6.60 -22.41 -15.77
C PRO A 68 -6.78 -21.42 -14.59
N GLY A 69 -6.09 -20.30 -14.61
CA GLY A 69 -6.24 -19.22 -13.64
C GLY A 69 -4.94 -18.56 -13.21
N LEU A 70 -5.04 -17.48 -12.45
CA LEU A 70 -3.90 -16.70 -11.97
C LEU A 70 -3.00 -17.49 -10.98
N HIS A 71 -3.55 -18.51 -10.32
CA HIS A 71 -2.80 -19.41 -9.43
C HIS A 71 -2.02 -20.48 -10.19
N ALA A 72 -2.33 -20.66 -11.47
CA ALA A 72 -1.68 -21.65 -12.32
C ALA A 72 -0.33 -21.15 -12.80
N GLY A 73 0.63 -22.05 -12.92
CA GLY A 73 1.95 -21.75 -13.45
C GLY A 73 3.06 -22.38 -12.63
N LYS A 74 4.23 -22.44 -13.23
CA LYS A 74 5.39 -23.19 -12.74
C LYS A 74 5.81 -22.81 -11.30
N PHE A 75 5.51 -21.57 -10.86
CA PHE A 75 5.92 -21.07 -9.55
C PHE A 75 4.76 -20.55 -8.70
N GLY A 76 3.55 -20.38 -9.26
CA GLY A 76 2.40 -19.82 -8.54
C GLY A 76 2.59 -18.38 -8.07
N ILE A 77 3.38 -17.57 -8.79
CA ILE A 77 3.75 -16.20 -8.41
C ILE A 77 2.54 -15.27 -8.34
N LEU A 78 1.50 -15.55 -9.11
CA LEU A 78 0.28 -14.74 -9.16
C LEU A 78 -0.75 -15.10 -8.08
N GLN A 79 -0.45 -16.08 -7.24
CA GLN A 79 -1.35 -16.49 -6.15
C GLN A 79 -1.67 -15.33 -5.18
N PRO A 80 -0.69 -14.51 -4.72
CA PRO A 80 -0.99 -13.37 -3.85
C PRO A 80 -1.91 -12.31 -4.48
N ILE A 81 -1.99 -12.27 -5.81
CA ILE A 81 -2.91 -11.37 -6.54
C ILE A 81 -4.29 -12.03 -6.69
N ALA A 82 -4.32 -13.33 -6.92
CA ALA A 82 -5.57 -14.08 -7.06
C ALA A 82 -6.41 -14.07 -5.77
N ASP A 83 -5.75 -14.13 -4.61
CA ASP A 83 -6.43 -14.17 -3.32
C ASP A 83 -7.22 -12.89 -3.00
N PRO A 84 -6.68 -11.66 -3.14
CA PRO A 84 -7.47 -10.44 -3.01
C PRO A 84 -8.61 -10.34 -4.02
N ILE A 85 -8.39 -10.71 -5.28
CA ILE A 85 -9.43 -10.69 -6.31
C ILE A 85 -10.59 -11.63 -5.92
N LYS A 86 -10.26 -12.83 -5.45
CA LYS A 86 -11.25 -13.79 -4.95
C LYS A 86 -12.05 -13.23 -3.78
N LEU A 87 -11.41 -12.53 -2.85
CA LEU A 87 -12.08 -11.90 -1.72
C LEU A 87 -13.00 -10.76 -2.14
N LEU A 88 -12.60 -9.96 -3.14
CA LEU A 88 -13.44 -8.89 -3.69
C LEU A 88 -14.69 -9.42 -4.45
N LEU A 89 -14.62 -10.64 -4.97
CA LEU A 89 -15.73 -11.28 -5.68
C LEU A 89 -16.69 -12.03 -4.73
N LYS A 90 -16.34 -12.18 -3.45
CA LYS A 90 -17.22 -12.80 -2.45
C LYS A 90 -18.27 -11.82 -1.95
N GLU A 91 -19.39 -12.40 -1.49
CA GLU A 91 -20.46 -11.63 -0.84
C GLU A 91 -19.95 -10.99 0.45
N ASP A 92 -20.31 -9.71 0.63
CA ASP A 92 -20.00 -8.97 1.85
C ASP A 92 -21.04 -9.30 2.92
N THR A 93 -20.65 -10.07 3.93
CA THR A 93 -21.50 -10.49 5.03
C THR A 93 -21.23 -9.66 6.28
N ILE A 94 -22.16 -8.77 6.61
CA ILE A 94 -22.11 -7.97 7.83
C ILE A 94 -22.96 -8.64 8.92
N PRO A 95 -22.42 -8.90 10.12
CA PRO A 95 -23.19 -9.45 11.24
C PRO A 95 -24.40 -8.57 11.59
N THR A 96 -25.54 -9.18 11.87
CA THR A 96 -26.80 -8.45 12.13
C THR A 96 -26.76 -7.56 13.37
N VAL A 97 -25.89 -7.88 14.34
CA VAL A 97 -25.73 -7.14 15.60
C VAL A 97 -24.66 -6.05 15.49
N ALA A 98 -23.89 -6.02 14.39
CA ALA A 98 -22.83 -5.03 14.22
C ALA A 98 -23.37 -3.68 13.73
N ASP A 99 -22.74 -2.60 14.16
CA ASP A 99 -22.98 -1.27 13.61
C ASP A 99 -22.38 -1.20 12.20
N LYS A 100 -23.26 -1.21 11.19
CA LYS A 100 -22.88 -1.31 9.77
C LYS A 100 -21.89 -0.22 9.32
N PRO A 101 -22.11 1.09 9.58
CA PRO A 101 -21.16 2.11 9.15
C PRO A 101 -19.79 1.95 9.82
N LEU A 102 -19.73 1.62 11.10
CA LEU A 102 -18.46 1.39 11.79
C LEU A 102 -17.75 0.14 11.27
N PHE A 103 -18.49 -0.94 11.00
CA PHE A 103 -17.93 -2.18 10.47
C PHE A 103 -17.29 -1.97 9.09
N VAL A 104 -17.94 -1.22 8.21
CA VAL A 104 -17.41 -0.91 6.89
C VAL A 104 -16.23 0.07 6.96
N LEU A 105 -16.26 1.04 7.88
CA LEU A 105 -15.23 2.08 8.01
C LEU A 105 -13.94 1.57 8.68
N ALA A 106 -14.03 0.60 9.58
CA ALA A 106 -12.90 0.12 10.38
C ALA A 106 -11.67 -0.29 9.57
N PRO A 107 -11.76 -1.13 8.51
CA PRO A 107 -10.58 -1.51 7.73
C PRO A 107 -9.93 -0.32 7.01
N PHE A 108 -10.72 0.67 6.59
CA PHE A 108 -10.16 1.89 5.98
C PHE A 108 -9.38 2.72 6.97
N ILE A 109 -9.88 2.87 8.20
CA ILE A 109 -9.17 3.63 9.26
C ILE A 109 -7.84 2.96 9.60
N ILE A 110 -7.81 1.63 9.72
CA ILE A 110 -6.57 0.87 9.98
C ILE A 110 -5.58 1.05 8.84
N PHE A 111 -6.04 0.94 7.59
CA PHE A 111 -5.19 1.13 6.41
C PHE A 111 -4.62 2.55 6.35
N VAL A 112 -5.45 3.57 6.57
CA VAL A 112 -5.02 4.97 6.62
C VAL A 112 -3.97 5.18 7.71
N GLY A 113 -4.18 4.64 8.92
CA GLY A 113 -3.22 4.72 10.01
C GLY A 113 -1.86 4.11 9.66
N ALA A 114 -1.86 2.94 9.03
CA ALA A 114 -0.64 2.29 8.56
C ALA A 114 0.11 3.13 7.52
N VAL A 115 -0.60 3.66 6.52
CA VAL A 115 0.01 4.50 5.46
C VAL A 115 0.58 5.79 6.03
N ILE A 116 -0.15 6.47 6.92
CA ILE A 116 0.28 7.71 7.56
C ILE A 116 1.60 7.52 8.32
N GLY A 117 1.77 6.41 9.04
CA GLY A 117 3.01 6.08 9.73
C GLY A 117 4.22 6.00 8.78
N PHE A 118 4.03 5.45 7.58
CA PHE A 118 5.11 5.35 6.58
C PHE A 118 5.49 6.67 5.91
N LEU A 119 4.62 7.68 5.90
CA LEU A 119 4.92 8.98 5.30
C LEU A 119 6.06 9.73 6.02
N ALA A 120 6.26 9.47 7.31
CA ALA A 120 7.32 10.08 8.10
C ALA A 120 8.63 9.26 8.10
N VAL A 121 8.65 8.06 7.48
CA VAL A 121 9.86 7.23 7.39
C VAL A 121 10.78 7.77 6.31
N PRO A 122 12.04 8.09 6.63
CA PRO A 122 13.03 8.47 5.62
C PRO A 122 13.50 7.22 4.86
N PHE A 123 13.06 7.06 3.62
CA PHE A 123 13.50 5.96 2.76
C PHE A 123 14.89 6.21 2.17
N ASN A 124 15.25 7.48 2.00
CA ASN A 124 16.58 7.94 1.57
C ASN A 124 16.76 9.38 2.07
N GLN A 125 17.98 9.91 1.99
CA GLN A 125 18.29 11.30 2.36
C GLN A 125 17.43 12.32 1.60
N ASP A 126 17.09 12.00 0.35
CA ASP A 126 16.28 12.85 -0.52
C ASP A 126 14.84 12.39 -0.68
N LEU A 127 14.45 11.23 -0.12
CA LEU A 127 13.12 10.66 -0.22
C LEU A 127 12.43 10.67 1.15
N ILE A 128 12.02 11.85 1.55
CA ILE A 128 11.22 12.09 2.76
C ILE A 128 9.96 12.82 2.30
N VAL A 129 8.78 12.27 2.58
CA VAL A 129 7.51 12.89 2.19
C VAL A 129 7.14 13.99 3.17
N VAL A 130 7.25 13.71 4.46
CA VAL A 130 6.94 14.66 5.54
C VAL A 130 8.12 14.69 6.50
N ASP A 131 8.83 15.82 6.53
CA ASP A 131 9.92 16.06 7.48
C ASP A 131 9.34 16.65 8.77
N LEU A 132 9.31 15.82 9.81
CA LEU A 132 8.78 16.19 11.13
C LEU A 132 9.90 16.23 12.15
N ASN A 133 10.05 17.34 12.87
CA ASN A 133 11.01 17.48 13.97
C ASN A 133 10.86 16.41 15.07
N ILE A 134 9.65 15.83 15.20
CA ILE A 134 9.30 14.77 16.15
C ILE A 134 8.93 13.46 15.43
N GLY A 135 9.50 13.21 14.27
CA GLY A 135 9.15 12.07 13.40
C GLY A 135 9.22 10.71 14.10
N ILE A 136 10.20 10.49 14.99
CA ILE A 136 10.33 9.23 15.75
C ILE A 136 9.10 9.01 16.65
N PHE A 137 8.65 10.04 17.36
CA PHE A 137 7.46 9.93 18.21
C PHE A 137 6.20 9.71 17.38
N TYR A 138 6.12 10.35 16.23
CA TYR A 138 5.00 10.17 15.28
C TYR A 138 4.90 8.74 14.74
N ILE A 139 6.03 8.10 14.44
CA ILE A 139 6.05 6.71 13.96
C ILE A 139 5.70 5.72 15.08
N MET A 140 6.05 6.05 16.33
CA MET A 140 5.79 5.18 17.48
C MET A 140 4.38 5.33 18.07
N ALA A 141 3.69 6.41 17.78
CA ALA A 141 2.33 6.67 18.24
C ALA A 141 1.27 5.94 17.43
#